data_04a0febc2b802929c963b81a181c093c
#
_entry.id   04a0febc2b802929c963b81a181c093c
#
_cell.length_a   1.000
_cell.length_b   1.000
_cell.length_c   1.000
_cell.angle_alpha   90.00
_cell.angle_beta   90.00
_cell.angle_gamma   90.00
#
_symmetry.space_group_name_H-M   'P 1'
#
loop_
_entity.id
_entity.type
_entity.pdbx_description
1 polymer ?
#
loop_
_entity_poly.entity_id
_entity_poly.type
_entity_poly.pdbx_seq_one_letter_code
_entity_poly.pdbx_strand_id
1 'polypeptide(L)' 'MKIKAIIHEAEEGGFWAEVPALPGCSTQGDTMEELTENLKDAIALWLDVGEDEIEPKSTDRILEVAV' A
#
# COMPACT_ATOMS: atom_id res chain seq x y z
N MET A 1 -7.91 10.27 6.97
CA MET A 1 -7.50 10.21 5.57
C MET A 1 -7.35 8.76 5.14
N LYS A 2 -7.71 8.46 3.92
CA LYS A 2 -7.63 7.10 3.41
C LYS A 2 -6.81 7.08 2.14
N ILE A 3 -5.98 6.06 2.01
CA ILE A 3 -5.14 5.88 0.84
C ILE A 3 -5.32 4.46 0.36
N LYS A 4 -5.46 4.30 -0.94
CA LYS A 4 -5.70 2.99 -1.51
C LYS A 4 -4.38 2.39 -2.00
N ALA A 5 -4.22 1.11 -1.73
CA ALA A 5 -3.05 0.37 -2.15
C ALA A 5 -3.50 -0.81 -3.00
N ILE A 6 -2.66 -1.16 -3.96
CA ILE A 6 -2.94 -2.28 -4.84
C ILE A 6 -2.13 -3.47 -4.36
N ILE A 7 -2.81 -4.56 -4.08
CA ILE A 7 -2.20 -5.75 -3.51
C ILE A 7 -1.95 -6.78 -4.61
N HIS A 8 -0.74 -7.29 -4.64
CA HIS A 8 -0.35 -8.33 -5.59
C HIS A 8 0.15 -9.55 -4.82
N GLU A 9 -0.07 -10.71 -5.39
CA GLU A 9 0.46 -11.94 -4.83
C GLU A 9 1.84 -12.18 -5.40
N ALA A 10 2.80 -12.45 -4.53
CA ALA A 10 4.16 -12.72 -4.96
C ALA A 10 4.27 -14.17 -5.42
N GLU A 11 5.08 -14.39 -6.45
CA GLU A 11 5.25 -15.73 -6.97
C GLU A 11 5.87 -16.68 -5.95
N GLU A 12 6.71 -16.15 -5.11
CA GLU A 12 7.40 -16.95 -4.12
C GLU A 12 6.62 -17.15 -2.85
N GLY A 13 5.41 -16.63 -2.81
CA GLY A 13 4.60 -16.65 -1.61
C GLY A 13 4.57 -15.27 -0.99
N GLY A 14 3.52 -15.05 -0.19
CA GLY A 14 3.36 -13.74 0.42
C GLY A 14 2.71 -12.75 -0.52
N PHE A 15 2.77 -11.48 -0.14
CA PHE A 15 2.10 -10.42 -0.86
C PHE A 15 2.98 -9.18 -0.93
N TRP A 16 2.74 -8.36 -1.93
CA TRP A 16 3.35 -7.04 -1.95
C TRP A 16 2.31 -6.03 -2.40
N ALA A 17 2.55 -4.79 -2.08
CA ALA A 17 1.58 -3.75 -2.35
C ALA A 17 2.28 -2.51 -2.86
N GLU A 18 1.58 -1.78 -3.70
CA GLU A 18 2.06 -0.49 -4.18
C GLU A 18 0.99 0.55 -3.93
N VAL A 19 1.43 1.77 -3.74
CA VAL A 19 0.52 2.88 -3.49
C VAL A 19 0.66 3.86 -4.63
N PRO A 20 -0.26 3.84 -5.59
CA PRO A 20 -0.12 4.69 -6.78
C PRO A 20 -0.07 6.18 -6.45
N ALA A 21 -0.75 6.59 -5.39
CA ALA A 21 -0.77 7.99 -5.01
C ALA A 21 0.59 8.46 -4.50
N LEU A 22 1.43 7.54 -4.09
CA LEU A 22 2.74 7.86 -3.50
C LEU A 22 3.83 7.16 -4.30
N PRO A 23 4.35 7.80 -5.35
CA PRO A 23 5.31 7.14 -6.24
C PRO A 23 6.50 6.59 -5.47
N GLY A 24 6.81 5.32 -5.74
CA GLY A 24 7.90 4.68 -5.05
C GLY A 24 7.54 4.06 -3.72
N CYS A 25 6.32 4.24 -3.27
CA CYS A 25 5.89 3.68 -1.99
C CYS A 25 5.37 2.26 -2.23
N SER A 26 6.11 1.28 -1.75
CA SER A 26 5.69 -0.11 -1.86
C SER A 26 6.23 -0.87 -0.67
N THR A 27 5.62 -2.01 -0.40
CA THR A 27 6.04 -2.82 0.72
C THR A 27 5.61 -4.26 0.47
N GLN A 28 6.01 -5.15 1.35
CA GLN A 28 5.67 -6.56 1.20
C GLN A 28 5.48 -7.18 2.58
N GLY A 29 4.89 -8.36 2.59
CA GLY A 29 4.68 -9.11 3.82
C GLY A 29 4.30 -10.54 3.47
N ASP A 30 4.55 -11.44 4.40
CA ASP A 30 4.24 -12.85 4.19
C ASP A 30 2.75 -13.13 4.35
N THR A 31 2.07 -12.31 5.12
CA THR A 31 0.62 -12.44 5.32
C THR A 31 -0.03 -11.09 5.08
N MET A 32 -1.35 -11.11 4.93
CA MET A 32 -2.06 -9.86 4.76
C MET A 32 -1.95 -8.97 5.99
N GLU A 33 -1.89 -9.57 7.16
CA GLU A 33 -1.73 -8.78 8.37
C GLU A 33 -0.39 -8.08 8.40
N GLU A 34 0.65 -8.81 8.07
CA GLU A 34 1.99 -8.24 8.05
C GLU A 34 2.10 -7.17 6.97
N LEU A 35 1.52 -7.46 5.80
CA LEU A 35 1.54 -6.50 4.72
C LEU A 35 0.84 -5.21 5.13
N THR A 36 -0.31 -5.33 5.79
CA THR A 36 -1.08 -4.17 6.20
C THR A 36 -0.28 -3.30 7.18
N GLU A 37 0.38 -3.93 8.13
CA GLU A 37 1.17 -3.17 9.09
C GLU A 37 2.36 -2.49 8.42
N ASN A 38 3.04 -3.22 7.54
CA ASN A 38 4.16 -2.63 6.83
C ASN A 38 3.70 -1.49 5.93
N LEU A 39 2.52 -1.65 5.37
CA LEU A 39 1.96 -0.62 4.50
C LEU A 39 1.65 0.65 5.27
N LYS A 40 1.11 0.51 6.48
CA LYS A 40 0.85 1.68 7.30
C LYS A 40 2.12 2.43 7.62
N ASP A 41 3.18 1.70 7.93
CA ASP A 41 4.46 2.34 8.20
C ASP A 41 5.00 3.06 6.98
N ALA A 42 4.91 2.43 5.82
CA ALA A 42 5.42 3.03 4.61
C ALA A 42 4.65 4.29 4.25
N ILE A 43 3.34 4.25 4.42
CA ILE A 43 2.51 5.41 4.10
C ILE A 43 2.79 6.54 5.10
N ALA A 44 2.97 6.19 6.36
CA ALA A 44 3.23 7.21 7.37
C ALA A 44 4.52 7.97 7.07
N LEU A 45 5.53 7.27 6.61
CA LEU A 45 6.78 7.91 6.23
C LEU A 45 6.57 8.87 5.06
N TRP A 46 5.76 8.46 4.10
CA TRP A 46 5.46 9.29 2.96
C TRP A 46 4.70 10.55 3.37
N LEU A 47 3.70 10.39 4.24
CA LEU A 47 2.86 11.50 4.64
C LEU A 47 3.58 12.50 5.52
N ASP A 48 4.74 12.12 6.00
CA ASP A 48 5.56 13.04 6.75
C ASP A 48 6.07 14.17 5.88
N VAL A 49 6.12 13.97 4.55
CA VAL A 49 6.58 15.00 3.63
C VAL A 49 5.45 15.63 2.85
N GLY A 50 4.27 15.03 2.86
CA GLY A 50 3.14 15.57 2.14
C GLY A 50 2.04 14.58 2.08
N GLU A 51 0.91 14.99 1.55
CA GLU A 51 -0.21 14.09 1.50
C GLU A 51 -0.99 14.30 0.24
N ASP A 52 -1.56 13.22 -0.26
CA ASP A 52 -2.38 13.24 -1.43
C ASP A 52 -3.39 12.14 -1.37
N GLU A 53 -4.52 12.38 -2.01
CA GLU A 53 -5.53 11.37 -2.16
C GLU A 53 -5.73 11.13 -3.62
N ILE A 54 -5.27 10.01 -4.09
CA ILE A 54 -5.44 9.65 -5.48
C ILE A 54 -5.98 8.25 -5.54
N GLU A 55 -7.03 8.07 -6.30
CA GLU A 55 -7.61 6.76 -6.43
C GLU A 55 -6.94 6.00 -7.53
N PRO A 56 -6.47 4.80 -7.25
CA PRO A 56 -5.86 3.98 -8.29
C PRO A 56 -6.91 3.54 -9.30
N LYS A 57 -6.49 3.36 -10.52
CA LYS A 57 -7.38 2.91 -11.56
C LYS A 57 -7.31 1.43 -11.82
N SER A 58 -6.39 0.75 -11.17
CA SER A 58 -6.20 -0.66 -11.36
C SER A 58 -7.40 -1.43 -10.82
N THR A 59 -7.67 -2.57 -11.44
CA THR A 59 -8.73 -3.45 -10.97
C THR A 59 -8.18 -4.58 -10.14
N ASP A 60 -6.89 -4.58 -9.86
CA ASP A 60 -6.31 -5.56 -8.95
C ASP A 60 -6.88 -5.35 -7.56
N ARG A 61 -6.46 -6.22 -6.65
CA ARG A 61 -6.91 -6.07 -5.28
C ARG A 61 -6.54 -4.70 -4.75
N ILE A 62 -7.49 -4.06 -4.11
CA ILE A 62 -7.29 -2.74 -3.56
C ILE A 62 -7.52 -2.80 -2.06
N LEU A 63 -6.53 -2.32 -1.32
CA LEU A 63 -6.63 -2.21 0.12
C LEU A 63 -6.69 -0.74 0.47
N GLU A 64 -7.72 -0.35 1.19
CA GLU A 64 -7.87 1.02 1.62
C GLU A 64 -7.30 1.16 3.02
N VAL A 65 -6.34 2.03 3.18
CA VAL A 65 -5.64 2.18 4.45
C VAL A 65 -6.02 3.52 5.06
N ALA A 66 -6.54 3.46 6.27
CA ALA A 66 -6.88 4.68 7.01
C ALA A 66 -5.65 5.16 7.76
N VAL A 67 -5.32 6.39 7.56
CA VAL A 67 -4.15 6.99 8.20
C VAL A 67 -4.53 8.32 8.84
#